data_9abe905a39a43e345decba209f531457
#
_entry.id   9abe905a39a43e345decba209f531457
#
_cell.length_a   1.000
_cell.length_b   1.000
_cell.length_c   1.000
_cell.angle_alpha   90.00
_cell.angle_beta   90.00
_cell.angle_gamma   90.00
#
_symmetry.space_group_name_H-M   'P 1'
#
loop_
_entity.id
_entity.type
_entity.pdbx_description
1 polymer ?
#
loop_
_entity_poly.entity_id
_entity_poly.type
_entity_poly.pdbx_seq_one_letter_code
_entity_poly.pdbx_strand_id
1 'polypeptide(L)'
;MLISLHELVKKYNIIFNGILHVGAHECEELNDYNKYITNDKILWVEALPGKVELCKTKFPGINIENAIVSDKIENVVFNVSNNGQSSSILEFGLHSQYHPHVHYITAFEGTTTLLKDILPKYNINYNFLNFDIQGAELKALKGMEEYLNTVDYLYTEVNSDYVYKNCALITELDDYLKQFSLIRVETNWTDCKWGDAFYIRENLLNK
;
A
#
# COMPACT_ATOMS: atom_id res chain seq x y z
N MET A 1 6.22 7.60 3.85
CA MET A 1 6.77 7.72 2.46
C MET A 1 8.22 8.23 2.51
N LEU A 2 9.18 7.50 1.93
CA LEU A 2 10.60 7.91 1.84
C LEU A 2 10.87 8.85 0.65
N ILE A 3 10.02 8.80 -0.37
CA ILE A 3 10.06 9.70 -1.53
C ILE A 3 8.94 10.73 -1.36
N SER A 4 9.30 12.01 -1.40
CA SER A 4 8.33 13.09 -1.19
C SER A 4 7.24 13.10 -2.27
N LEU A 5 5.96 12.99 -1.87
CA LEU A 5 4.83 13.09 -2.78
C LEU A 5 4.86 14.41 -3.56
N HIS A 6 5.20 15.52 -2.90
CA HIS A 6 5.27 16.83 -3.55
C HIS A 6 6.32 16.87 -4.67
N GLU A 7 7.48 16.26 -4.46
CA GLU A 7 8.54 16.16 -5.48
C GLU A 7 8.10 15.29 -6.65
N LEU A 8 7.44 14.14 -6.37
CA LEU A 8 6.89 13.29 -7.42
C LEU A 8 5.84 14.02 -8.25
N VAL A 9 4.89 14.71 -7.59
CA VAL A 9 3.85 15.50 -8.28
C VAL A 9 4.48 16.54 -9.19
N LYS A 10 5.49 17.28 -8.70
CA LYS A 10 6.18 18.30 -9.48
C LYS A 10 6.99 17.71 -10.64
N LYS A 11 7.71 16.60 -10.40
CA LYS A 11 8.60 15.98 -11.39
C LYS A 11 7.85 15.32 -12.52
N TYR A 12 6.74 14.66 -12.21
CA TYR A 12 5.98 13.84 -13.17
C TYR A 12 4.63 14.44 -13.56
N ASN A 13 4.32 15.69 -13.11
CA ASN A 13 3.05 16.37 -13.37
C ASN A 13 1.84 15.50 -13.03
N ILE A 14 1.86 14.85 -11.85
CA ILE A 14 0.83 13.89 -11.43
C ILE A 14 -0.54 14.57 -11.34
N ILE A 15 -1.53 13.96 -11.97
CA ILE A 15 -2.94 14.37 -11.89
C ILE A 15 -3.70 13.28 -11.16
N PHE A 16 -4.32 13.63 -10.02
CA PHE A 16 -5.10 12.71 -9.22
C PHE A 16 -6.58 12.73 -9.64
N ASN A 17 -7.12 11.57 -10.01
CA ASN A 17 -8.55 11.34 -10.22
C ASN A 17 -9.17 10.65 -9.00
N GLY A 18 -8.40 9.80 -8.34
CA GLY A 18 -8.72 9.10 -7.11
C GLY A 18 -7.51 8.37 -6.56
N ILE A 19 -7.43 8.30 -5.23
CA ILE A 19 -6.34 7.63 -4.51
C ILE A 19 -6.90 6.40 -3.81
N LEU A 20 -6.20 5.27 -3.96
CA LEU A 20 -6.35 4.10 -3.10
C LEU A 20 -5.08 3.98 -2.25
N HIS A 21 -5.23 4.06 -0.93
CA HIS A 21 -4.16 3.83 0.03
C HIS A 21 -4.44 2.55 0.82
N VAL A 22 -3.54 1.58 0.71
CA VAL A 22 -3.63 0.28 1.39
C VAL A 22 -2.52 0.18 2.42
N GLY A 23 -2.90 -0.02 3.68
CA GLY A 23 -2.06 0.14 4.86
C GLY A 23 -2.21 1.55 5.46
N ALA A 24 -3.46 1.92 5.78
CA ALA A 24 -3.78 3.29 6.20
C ALA A 24 -3.15 3.72 7.53
N HIS A 25 -2.86 2.78 8.43
CA HIS A 25 -2.42 3.02 9.81
C HIS A 25 -3.23 4.15 10.48
N GLU A 26 -2.70 5.37 10.61
CA GLU A 26 -3.40 6.55 11.15
C GLU A 26 -3.72 7.61 10.10
N CYS A 27 -3.66 7.27 8.82
CA CYS A 27 -3.87 8.15 7.67
C CYS A 27 -2.93 9.37 7.69
N GLU A 28 -1.64 9.14 7.97
CA GLU A 28 -0.63 10.18 8.13
C GLU A 28 -0.47 11.04 6.87
N GLU A 29 -0.64 10.44 5.68
CA GLU A 29 -0.50 11.11 4.37
C GLU A 29 -1.70 11.98 3.99
N LEU A 30 -2.81 11.95 4.77
CA LEU A 30 -4.04 12.65 4.42
C LEU A 30 -3.83 14.14 4.17
N ASN A 31 -3.01 14.80 4.99
CA ASN A 31 -2.73 16.24 4.82
C ASN A 31 -1.94 16.52 3.54
N ASP A 32 -1.10 15.60 3.09
CA ASP A 32 -0.35 15.72 1.84
C ASP A 32 -1.24 15.47 0.64
N TYR A 33 -2.12 14.48 0.70
CA TYR A 33 -3.10 14.22 -0.36
C TYR A 33 -4.09 15.39 -0.53
N ASN A 34 -4.53 16.00 0.56
CA ASN A 34 -5.49 17.11 0.54
C ASN A 34 -4.95 18.40 -0.11
N LYS A 35 -3.64 18.47 -0.40
CA LYS A 35 -3.07 19.55 -1.23
C LYS A 35 -3.46 19.40 -2.71
N TYR A 36 -3.91 18.22 -3.13
CA TYR A 36 -4.12 17.87 -4.53
C TYR A 36 -5.51 17.33 -4.85
N ILE A 37 -6.18 16.68 -3.86
CA ILE A 37 -7.45 16.01 -4.07
C ILE A 37 -8.29 16.05 -2.78
N THR A 38 -9.62 15.95 -2.90
CA THR A 38 -10.56 15.99 -1.78
C THR A 38 -10.77 14.59 -1.17
N ASN A 39 -11.15 14.53 0.13
CA ASN A 39 -11.30 13.28 0.89
C ASN A 39 -12.28 12.29 0.26
N ASP A 40 -13.34 12.75 -0.41
CA ASP A 40 -14.32 11.91 -1.09
C ASP A 40 -13.74 11.13 -2.28
N LYS A 41 -12.53 11.50 -2.74
CA LYS A 41 -11.78 10.82 -3.81
C LYS A 41 -10.65 9.93 -3.29
N ILE A 42 -10.58 9.71 -2.00
CA ILE A 42 -9.56 8.86 -1.37
C ILE A 42 -10.26 7.69 -0.69
N LEU A 43 -9.83 6.48 -0.96
CA LEU A 43 -10.18 5.28 -0.22
C LEU A 43 -8.96 4.77 0.54
N TRP A 44 -9.13 4.56 1.82
CA TRP A 44 -8.16 3.94 2.69
C TRP A 44 -8.58 2.50 3.00
N VAL A 45 -7.61 1.61 3.13
CA VAL A 45 -7.82 0.22 3.56
C VAL A 45 -6.86 -0.08 4.70
N GLU A 46 -7.39 -0.60 5.80
CA GLU A 46 -6.61 -0.91 7.01
C GLU A 46 -7.08 -2.24 7.62
N ALA A 47 -6.13 -3.09 7.98
CA ALA A 47 -6.41 -4.40 8.55
C ALA A 47 -6.77 -4.34 10.05
N LEU A 48 -6.17 -3.40 10.81
CA LEU A 48 -6.37 -3.26 12.25
C LEU A 48 -7.68 -2.50 12.55
N PRO A 49 -8.73 -3.17 13.13
CA PRO A 49 -10.01 -2.51 13.41
C PRO A 49 -9.86 -1.27 14.32
N GLY A 50 -8.95 -1.33 15.30
CA GLY A 50 -8.70 -0.21 16.21
C GLY A 50 -8.15 1.03 15.49
N LYS A 51 -7.33 0.85 14.44
CA LYS A 51 -6.82 1.95 13.61
C LYS A 51 -7.93 2.53 12.73
N VAL A 52 -8.79 1.69 12.18
CA VAL A 52 -9.96 2.13 11.40
C VAL A 52 -10.87 3.04 12.25
N GLU A 53 -11.21 2.63 13.47
CA GLU A 53 -12.05 3.45 14.36
C GLU A 53 -11.35 4.75 14.80
N LEU A 54 -10.05 4.69 15.02
CA LEU A 54 -9.24 5.89 15.31
C LEU A 54 -9.30 6.88 14.13
N CYS A 55 -9.09 6.40 12.89
CA CYS A 55 -9.14 7.23 11.67
C CYS A 55 -10.53 7.85 11.48
N LYS A 56 -11.61 7.09 11.64
CA LYS A 56 -12.98 7.61 11.56
C LYS A 56 -13.27 8.70 12.59
N THR A 57 -12.73 8.53 13.80
CA THR A 57 -12.85 9.52 14.88
C THR A 57 -12.06 10.80 14.58
N LYS A 58 -10.82 10.63 14.12
CA LYS A 58 -9.89 11.72 13.82
C LYS A 58 -10.28 12.51 12.56
N PHE A 59 -10.86 11.81 11.58
CA PHE A 59 -11.23 12.36 10.28
C PHE A 59 -12.68 11.99 9.91
N PRO A 60 -13.70 12.64 10.49
CA PRO A 60 -15.10 12.31 10.19
C PRO A 60 -15.42 12.38 8.69
N GLY A 61 -16.08 11.34 8.18
CA GLY A 61 -16.46 11.25 6.77
C GLY A 61 -15.37 10.70 5.84
N ILE A 62 -14.24 10.19 6.37
CA ILE A 62 -13.21 9.52 5.59
C ILE A 62 -13.75 8.18 5.02
N ASN A 63 -13.42 7.88 3.77
CA ASN A 63 -13.70 6.56 3.20
C ASN A 63 -12.61 5.59 3.66
N ILE A 64 -12.90 4.72 4.60
CA ILE A 64 -11.98 3.72 5.11
C ILE A 64 -12.67 2.37 5.30
N GLU A 65 -12.09 1.33 4.69
CA GLU A 65 -12.52 -0.08 4.84
C GLU A 65 -11.62 -0.81 5.81
N ASN A 66 -12.25 -1.62 6.68
CA ASN A 66 -11.51 -2.57 7.51
C ASN A 66 -11.37 -3.89 6.76
N ALA A 67 -10.20 -4.18 6.22
CA ALA A 67 -9.95 -5.39 5.44
C ALA A 67 -8.49 -5.84 5.47
N ILE A 68 -8.28 -7.15 5.53
CA ILE A 68 -7.02 -7.80 5.23
C ILE A 68 -7.05 -8.15 3.75
N VAL A 69 -6.23 -7.50 2.94
CA VAL A 69 -6.25 -7.68 1.48
C VAL A 69 -5.17 -8.64 0.99
N SER A 70 -5.48 -9.45 -0.03
CA SER A 70 -4.59 -10.45 -0.59
C SER A 70 -4.99 -10.78 -2.05
N ASP A 71 -4.31 -11.78 -2.64
CA ASP A 71 -4.56 -12.32 -3.98
C ASP A 71 -5.69 -13.38 -4.03
N LYS A 72 -6.16 -13.84 -2.89
CA LYS A 72 -7.23 -14.85 -2.74
C LYS A 72 -7.97 -14.67 -1.41
N ILE A 73 -9.15 -15.27 -1.31
CA ILE A 73 -9.93 -15.31 -0.08
C ILE A 73 -9.51 -16.55 0.70
N GLU A 74 -8.89 -16.36 1.87
CA GLU A 74 -8.44 -17.44 2.75
C GLU A 74 -8.38 -16.96 4.21
N ASN A 75 -8.40 -17.92 5.14
CA ASN A 75 -8.14 -17.61 6.53
C ASN A 75 -6.64 -17.44 6.76
N VAL A 76 -6.28 -16.36 7.44
CA VAL A 76 -4.90 -16.01 7.76
C VAL A 76 -4.79 -15.60 9.22
N VAL A 77 -3.58 -15.70 9.75
CA VAL A 77 -3.21 -15.08 11.02
C VAL A 77 -2.61 -13.71 10.71
N PHE A 78 -3.21 -12.64 11.25
CA PHE A 78 -2.68 -11.29 11.17
C PHE A 78 -1.86 -10.99 12.43
N ASN A 79 -0.57 -10.78 12.27
CA ASN A 79 0.38 -10.52 13.35
C ASN A 79 0.41 -9.02 13.66
N VAL A 80 0.17 -8.66 14.91
CA VAL A 80 0.14 -7.26 15.36
C VAL A 80 1.44 -6.92 16.08
N SER A 81 2.18 -5.96 15.55
CA SER A 81 3.43 -5.48 16.14
C SER A 81 3.19 -4.43 17.23
N ASN A 82 4.18 -4.29 18.13
CA ASN A 82 4.15 -3.31 19.22
C ASN A 82 4.13 -1.84 18.74
N ASN A 83 4.61 -1.55 17.53
CA ASN A 83 4.55 -0.22 16.92
C ASN A 83 3.30 -0.02 16.03
N GLY A 84 2.52 -1.08 15.78
CA GLY A 84 1.37 -1.08 14.90
C GLY A 84 1.72 -1.08 13.40
N GLN A 85 2.68 -0.29 12.98
CA GLN A 85 3.08 -0.11 11.58
C GLN A 85 3.67 -1.37 10.94
N SER A 86 4.46 -2.14 11.68
CA SER A 86 5.09 -3.38 11.18
C SER A 86 4.18 -4.61 11.28
N SER A 87 2.86 -4.42 11.38
CA SER A 87 1.88 -5.51 11.45
C SER A 87 1.64 -6.10 10.06
N SER A 88 1.54 -7.44 9.95
CA SER A 88 1.44 -8.11 8.66
C SER A 88 0.80 -9.49 8.76
N ILE A 89 0.29 -10.02 7.64
CA ILE A 89 -0.03 -11.45 7.47
C ILE A 89 1.23 -12.32 7.36
N LEU A 90 2.40 -11.71 7.15
CA LEU A 90 3.67 -12.40 7.05
C LEU A 90 4.40 -12.37 8.40
N GLU A 91 5.24 -13.36 8.64
CA GLU A 91 6.15 -13.35 9.78
C GLU A 91 7.39 -12.49 9.47
N PHE A 92 8.02 -11.95 10.52
CA PHE A 92 9.30 -11.28 10.38
C PHE A 92 10.37 -12.22 9.83
N GLY A 93 11.09 -11.74 8.81
CA GLY A 93 12.32 -12.31 8.31
C GLY A 93 13.53 -11.53 8.85
N LEU A 94 14.25 -10.84 7.97
CA LEU A 94 15.36 -9.96 8.35
C LEU A 94 14.92 -8.76 9.20
N HIS A 95 13.63 -8.42 9.20
CA HIS A 95 13.06 -7.34 10.02
C HIS A 95 13.51 -7.41 11.47
N SER A 96 13.49 -8.61 12.08
CA SER A 96 13.90 -8.80 13.48
C SER A 96 15.39 -8.49 13.73
N GLN A 97 16.23 -8.58 12.70
CA GLN A 97 17.66 -8.27 12.81
C GLN A 97 17.91 -6.76 12.75
N TYR A 98 17.20 -6.07 11.84
CA TYR A 98 17.34 -4.63 11.65
C TYR A 98 16.59 -3.80 12.71
N HIS A 99 15.46 -4.33 13.19
CA HIS A 99 14.58 -3.67 14.16
C HIS A 99 14.30 -4.57 15.37
N PRO A 100 15.31 -4.94 16.20
CA PRO A 100 15.16 -5.92 17.29
C PRO A 100 14.21 -5.47 18.41
N HIS A 101 13.89 -4.18 18.47
CA HIS A 101 12.92 -3.61 19.40
C HIS A 101 11.46 -3.75 18.94
N VAL A 102 11.26 -4.10 17.66
CA VAL A 102 9.93 -4.38 17.10
C VAL A 102 9.65 -5.87 17.17
N HIS A 103 8.52 -6.23 17.77
CA HIS A 103 8.10 -7.61 17.95
C HIS A 103 6.57 -7.71 17.89
N TYR A 104 6.06 -8.90 17.61
CA TYR A 104 4.62 -9.14 17.66
C TYR A 104 4.15 -9.24 19.11
N ILE A 105 3.10 -8.51 19.46
CA ILE A 105 2.50 -8.47 20.81
C ILE A 105 1.24 -9.31 20.88
N THR A 106 0.55 -9.51 19.73
CA THR A 106 -0.64 -10.35 19.61
C THR A 106 -0.84 -10.75 18.15
N ALA A 107 -1.81 -11.62 17.92
CA ALA A 107 -2.26 -11.97 16.59
C ALA A 107 -3.76 -12.28 16.62
N PHE A 108 -4.44 -12.19 15.49
CA PHE A 108 -5.83 -12.61 15.37
C PHE A 108 -6.06 -13.34 14.03
N GLU A 109 -7.03 -14.23 14.02
CA GLU A 109 -7.48 -14.87 12.78
C GLU A 109 -8.41 -13.92 12.02
N GLY A 110 -8.22 -13.85 10.70
CA GLY A 110 -9.05 -13.06 9.80
C GLY A 110 -9.18 -13.73 8.45
N THR A 111 -10.18 -13.32 7.69
CA THR A 111 -10.35 -13.77 6.30
C THR A 111 -9.91 -12.65 5.37
N THR A 112 -9.02 -12.98 4.44
CA THR A 112 -8.56 -12.03 3.40
C THR A 112 -9.68 -11.75 2.39
N THR A 113 -9.61 -10.59 1.75
CA THR A 113 -10.49 -10.19 0.66
C THR A 113 -9.68 -9.64 -0.52
N LEU A 114 -10.30 -9.60 -1.69
CA LEU A 114 -9.70 -9.04 -2.89
C LEU A 114 -10.05 -7.55 -2.99
N LEU A 115 -9.09 -6.73 -3.40
CA LEU A 115 -9.37 -5.31 -3.63
C LEU A 115 -10.45 -5.09 -4.70
N LYS A 116 -10.49 -5.93 -5.73
CA LYS A 116 -11.56 -5.86 -6.76
C LYS A 116 -12.99 -5.96 -6.19
N ASP A 117 -13.18 -6.59 -5.02
CA ASP A 117 -14.47 -6.72 -4.37
C ASP A 117 -14.81 -5.52 -3.45
N ILE A 118 -13.79 -4.74 -3.09
CA ILE A 118 -13.90 -3.51 -2.28
C ILE A 118 -14.15 -2.29 -3.16
N LEU A 119 -13.33 -2.12 -4.21
CA LEU A 119 -13.30 -0.91 -5.03
C LEU A 119 -14.66 -0.49 -5.61
N PRO A 120 -15.55 -1.41 -6.09
CA PRO A 120 -16.86 -1.03 -6.65
C PRO A 120 -17.84 -0.41 -5.65
N LYS A 121 -17.60 -0.54 -4.34
CA LYS A 121 -18.46 0.06 -3.31
C LYS A 121 -18.35 1.59 -3.32
N TYR A 122 -17.29 2.13 -3.90
CA TYR A 122 -16.99 3.56 -3.97
C TYR A 122 -16.99 4.01 -5.43
N ASN A 123 -17.62 5.13 -5.72
CA ASN A 123 -17.62 5.72 -7.06
C ASN A 123 -16.39 6.60 -7.26
N ILE A 124 -15.20 5.97 -7.22
CA ILE A 124 -13.90 6.64 -7.34
C ILE A 124 -13.13 6.01 -8.50
N ASN A 125 -12.55 6.86 -9.35
CA ASN A 125 -11.64 6.44 -10.41
C ASN A 125 -10.20 6.44 -9.86
N TYR A 126 -9.74 5.30 -9.36
CA TYR A 126 -8.42 5.15 -8.75
C TYR A 126 -7.33 5.15 -9.82
N ASN A 127 -6.62 6.26 -9.97
CA ASN A 127 -5.45 6.32 -10.86
C ASN A 127 -4.11 6.43 -10.10
N PHE A 128 -4.14 6.72 -8.81
CA PHE A 128 -2.98 6.72 -7.94
C PHE A 128 -3.16 5.70 -6.81
N LEU A 129 -2.18 4.81 -6.67
CA LEU A 129 -2.13 3.82 -5.59
C LEU A 129 -0.99 4.11 -4.63
N ASN A 130 -1.21 3.87 -3.34
CA ASN A 130 -0.17 3.78 -2.32
C ASN A 130 -0.33 2.49 -1.54
N PHE A 131 0.72 1.65 -1.51
CA PHE A 131 0.70 0.34 -0.85
C PHE A 131 1.85 0.24 0.14
N ASP A 132 1.51 0.08 1.42
CA ASP A 132 2.43 -0.15 2.53
C ASP A 132 1.78 -1.15 3.50
N ILE A 133 1.92 -2.44 3.20
CA ILE A 133 1.31 -3.54 3.95
C ILE A 133 2.32 -4.62 4.33
N GLN A 134 3.57 -4.16 4.48
CA GLN A 134 4.59 -4.88 5.19
C GLN A 134 4.88 -6.26 4.59
N GLY A 135 5.19 -6.24 3.28
CA GLY A 135 5.64 -7.39 2.49
C GLY A 135 4.53 -8.12 1.72
N ALA A 136 3.25 -7.73 1.88
CA ALA A 136 2.13 -8.35 1.18
C ALA A 136 1.66 -7.57 -0.07
N GLU A 137 2.40 -6.54 -0.50
CA GLU A 137 2.04 -5.60 -1.57
C GLU A 137 1.71 -6.31 -2.88
N LEU A 138 2.56 -7.25 -3.32
CA LEU A 138 2.31 -7.99 -4.56
C LEU A 138 1.04 -8.84 -4.50
N LYS A 139 0.73 -9.42 -3.32
CA LYS A 139 -0.53 -10.17 -3.14
C LYS A 139 -1.73 -9.25 -3.28
N ALA A 140 -1.73 -8.10 -2.61
CA ALA A 140 -2.82 -7.14 -2.70
C ALA A 140 -2.98 -6.56 -4.12
N LEU A 141 -1.88 -6.28 -4.82
CA LEU A 141 -1.88 -5.84 -6.23
C LEU A 141 -2.50 -6.91 -7.14
N LYS A 142 -2.17 -8.19 -6.94
CA LYS A 142 -2.81 -9.29 -7.69
C LYS A 142 -4.32 -9.36 -7.42
N GLY A 143 -4.76 -9.03 -6.20
CA GLY A 143 -6.17 -8.94 -5.83
C GLY A 143 -6.95 -7.78 -6.47
N MET A 144 -6.28 -6.88 -7.19
CA MET A 144 -6.92 -5.81 -7.97
C MET A 144 -7.35 -6.27 -9.37
N GLU A 145 -6.68 -7.28 -9.93
CA GLU A 145 -6.93 -7.81 -11.28
C GLU A 145 -6.99 -6.71 -12.36
N GLU A 146 -8.10 -6.64 -13.12
CA GLU A 146 -8.26 -5.68 -14.22
C GLU A 146 -8.24 -4.20 -13.79
N TYR A 147 -8.48 -3.87 -12.53
CA TYR A 147 -8.37 -2.49 -12.05
C TYR A 147 -6.98 -1.88 -12.25
N LEU A 148 -5.92 -2.71 -12.28
CA LEU A 148 -4.57 -2.24 -12.59
C LEU A 148 -4.44 -1.64 -13.99
N ASN A 149 -5.33 -1.98 -14.93
CA ASN A 149 -5.34 -1.37 -16.27
C ASN A 149 -5.72 0.12 -16.27
N THR A 150 -6.32 0.63 -15.19
CA THR A 150 -6.72 2.04 -15.05
C THR A 150 -5.77 2.86 -14.20
N VAL A 151 -4.77 2.22 -13.58
CA VAL A 151 -3.80 2.86 -12.71
C VAL A 151 -2.73 3.59 -13.52
N ASP A 152 -2.50 4.85 -13.22
CA ASP A 152 -1.47 5.68 -13.83
C ASP A 152 -0.18 5.71 -12.99
N TYR A 153 -0.33 5.67 -11.66
CA TYR A 153 0.75 5.86 -10.69
C TYR A 153 0.62 4.85 -9.54
N LEU A 154 1.73 4.25 -9.16
CA LEU A 154 1.81 3.40 -7.97
C LEU A 154 3.02 3.82 -7.14
N TYR A 155 2.78 4.18 -5.89
CA TYR A 155 3.75 4.27 -4.82
C TYR A 155 3.65 3.02 -3.95
N THR A 156 4.76 2.37 -3.62
CA THR A 156 4.70 1.14 -2.82
C THR A 156 5.98 0.89 -2.04
N GLU A 157 5.85 0.31 -0.84
CA GLU A 157 6.98 -0.31 -0.17
C GLU A 157 7.51 -1.48 -1.02
N VAL A 158 8.82 -1.64 -1.04
CA VAL A 158 9.52 -2.68 -1.78
C VAL A 158 10.66 -3.27 -0.95
N ASN A 159 10.99 -4.53 -1.23
CA ASN A 159 11.99 -5.28 -0.51
C ASN A 159 13.10 -5.76 -1.46
N SER A 160 14.37 -5.54 -1.09
CA SER A 160 15.53 -6.08 -1.81
C SER A 160 15.99 -7.44 -1.28
N ASP A 161 15.45 -7.86 -0.14
CA ASP A 161 15.69 -9.13 0.51
C ASP A 161 14.46 -9.50 1.38
N TYR A 162 14.41 -10.67 1.96
CA TYR A 162 13.26 -11.17 2.74
C TYR A 162 13.16 -10.50 4.12
N VAL A 163 12.79 -9.22 4.12
CA VAL A 163 12.50 -8.45 5.36
C VAL A 163 11.35 -9.08 6.14
N TYR A 164 10.31 -9.49 5.44
CA TYR A 164 9.27 -10.42 5.92
C TYR A 164 9.46 -11.78 5.25
N LYS A 165 9.12 -12.87 5.93
CA LYS A 165 9.22 -14.22 5.33
C LYS A 165 8.32 -14.33 4.11
N ASN A 166 8.90 -14.72 2.99
CA ASN A 166 8.18 -14.87 1.70
C ASN A 166 7.53 -13.57 1.18
N CYS A 167 7.99 -12.38 1.60
CA CYS A 167 7.61 -11.15 0.94
C CYS A 167 8.11 -11.16 -0.51
N ALA A 168 7.41 -10.47 -1.39
CA ALA A 168 7.86 -10.30 -2.76
C ALA A 168 9.11 -9.40 -2.80
N LEU A 169 10.08 -9.76 -3.65
CA LEU A 169 11.20 -8.90 -3.94
C LEU A 169 10.82 -7.88 -5.01
N ILE A 170 11.52 -6.75 -5.06
CA ILE A 170 11.25 -5.67 -6.01
C ILE A 170 11.22 -6.14 -7.46
N THR A 171 12.06 -7.11 -7.82
CA THR A 171 12.08 -7.68 -9.19
C THR A 171 10.80 -8.42 -9.53
N GLU A 172 10.15 -9.07 -8.56
CA GLU A 172 8.88 -9.75 -8.76
C GLU A 172 7.74 -8.75 -8.95
N LEU A 173 7.80 -7.60 -8.23
CA LEU A 173 6.86 -6.49 -8.48
C LEU A 173 7.07 -5.89 -9.87
N ASP A 174 8.33 -5.61 -10.27
CA ASP A 174 8.68 -5.08 -11.58
C ASP A 174 8.10 -5.97 -12.70
N ASP A 175 8.34 -7.29 -12.62
CA ASP A 175 7.89 -8.26 -13.62
C ASP A 175 6.35 -8.35 -13.68
N TYR A 176 5.68 -8.28 -12.54
CA TYR A 176 4.22 -8.28 -12.49
C TYR A 176 3.62 -6.99 -13.04
N LEU A 177 4.10 -5.84 -12.59
CA LEU A 177 3.57 -4.52 -12.95
C LEU A 177 3.81 -4.16 -14.42
N LYS A 178 4.88 -4.67 -15.01
CA LYS A 178 5.18 -4.52 -16.45
C LYS A 178 4.07 -5.06 -17.35
N GLN A 179 3.32 -6.07 -16.91
CA GLN A 179 2.18 -6.62 -17.65
C GLN A 179 1.05 -5.59 -17.82
N PHE A 180 1.01 -4.58 -16.94
CA PHE A 180 0.06 -3.48 -16.95
C PHE A 180 0.69 -2.17 -17.46
N SER A 181 1.87 -2.25 -18.09
CA SER A 181 2.64 -1.07 -18.56
C SER A 181 2.99 -0.08 -17.44
N LEU A 182 3.12 -0.54 -16.21
CA LEU A 182 3.62 0.25 -15.08
C LEU A 182 5.13 0.03 -14.97
N ILE A 183 5.90 1.11 -15.13
CA ILE A 183 7.36 1.09 -15.15
C ILE A 183 7.90 1.83 -13.93
N ARG A 184 8.84 1.21 -13.22
CA ARG A 184 9.49 1.83 -12.08
C ARG A 184 10.39 2.97 -12.53
N VAL A 185 10.22 4.15 -11.92
CA VAL A 185 10.97 5.36 -12.25
C VAL A 185 11.79 5.92 -11.08
N GLU A 186 11.40 5.61 -9.85
CA GLU A 186 12.13 6.01 -8.64
C GLU A 186 12.24 4.83 -7.67
N THR A 187 13.32 4.82 -6.90
CA THR A 187 13.47 3.92 -5.74
C THR A 187 14.33 4.61 -4.71
N ASN A 188 13.88 4.61 -3.46
CA ASN A 188 14.66 5.09 -2.33
C ASN A 188 14.79 3.95 -1.30
N TRP A 189 16.02 3.51 -1.04
CA TRP A 189 16.34 2.39 -0.16
C TRP A 189 16.75 2.86 1.22
N THR A 190 16.34 2.09 2.24
CA THR A 190 16.97 2.14 3.56
C THR A 190 18.14 1.16 3.65
N ASP A 191 18.96 1.29 4.69
CA ASP A 191 20.02 0.30 4.99
C ASP A 191 19.46 -1.06 5.45
N CYS A 192 18.14 -1.13 5.70
CA CYS A 192 17.44 -2.30 6.26
C CYS A 192 16.78 -3.20 5.20
N LYS A 193 17.21 -3.11 3.93
CA LYS A 193 16.74 -3.93 2.79
C LYS A 193 15.30 -3.71 2.36
N TRP A 194 14.61 -2.70 2.88
CA TRP A 194 13.34 -2.20 2.39
C TRP A 194 13.47 -0.77 1.91
N GLY A 195 12.55 -0.31 1.15
CA GLY A 195 12.52 1.04 0.61
C GLY A 195 11.18 1.33 -0.04
N ASP A 196 11.08 2.49 -0.68
CA ASP A 196 9.90 2.88 -1.45
C ASP A 196 10.25 2.94 -2.94
N ALA A 197 9.32 2.51 -3.78
CA ALA A 197 9.41 2.62 -5.22
C ALA A 197 8.20 3.38 -5.79
N PHE A 198 8.44 4.08 -6.89
CA PHE A 198 7.40 4.76 -7.62
C PHE A 198 7.37 4.27 -9.07
N TYR A 199 6.17 3.89 -9.52
CA TYR A 199 5.90 3.38 -10.86
C TYR A 199 4.94 4.33 -11.58
N ILE A 200 5.15 4.48 -12.88
CA ILE A 200 4.30 5.31 -13.76
C ILE A 200 3.90 4.47 -14.97
N ARG A 201 2.69 4.67 -15.46
CA ARG A 201 2.26 4.09 -16.72
C ARG A 201 3.12 4.61 -17.88
N GLU A 202 3.66 3.70 -18.66
CA GLU A 202 4.70 3.98 -19.69
C GLU A 202 4.31 5.11 -20.65
N ASN A 203 3.05 5.17 -21.06
CA ASN A 203 2.58 6.22 -22.00
C ASN A 203 2.52 7.63 -21.39
N LEU A 204 2.70 7.77 -20.06
CA LEU A 204 2.76 9.06 -19.37
C LEU A 204 4.20 9.59 -19.23
N LEU A 205 5.20 8.74 -19.44
CA LEU A 205 6.62 9.13 -19.31
C LEU A 205 7.10 10.03 -20.47
N ASN A 206 6.40 10.04 -21.58
CA ASN A 206 6.77 10.77 -22.80
C ASN A 206 5.91 12.01 -23.07
N LYS A 207 5.19 12.48 -22.06
CA LYS A 207 4.39 13.71 -22.10
C LYS A 207 5.06 14.81 -21.30
#